data_f10989e0cdd6830cee10031c0214789a
#
_entry.id   f10989e0cdd6830cee10031c0214789a
#
_cell.length_a   1.000
_cell.length_b   1.000
_cell.length_c   1.000
_cell.angle_alpha   90.00
_cell.angle_beta   90.00
_cell.angle_gamma   90.00
#
_symmetry.space_group_name_H-M   'P 1'
#
loop_
_entity.id
_entity.type
_entity.pdbx_description
1 polymer ?
#
loop_
_entity_poly.entity_id
_entity_poly.type
_entity_poly.pdbx_seq_one_letter_code
_entity_poly.pdbx_strand_id
1 'polypeptide(L)'
;FEMVNKVHSKFTDWSPATFIGYNSLFFDEVVLRQSLYQSLYDPYLTNTNNNRRADLYHIMCAIAKLRPSVVKLGLNPKTEKESYKLEYLAIANNVEQKQAHDAISDVYATIGIAKIIKEKANDFWDHCINISNPNNFLSYLDLHDVVFKAPSHPSHNFSPMSFMTANPERSKELSFFDLNYDLEKYK
;
A
#
# COMPACT_ATOMS: atom_id res chain seq x y z
N PHE A 1 4.92 22.96 15.60
CA PHE A 1 3.87 22.61 16.54
C PHE A 1 2.48 22.88 15.94
N GLU A 2 2.17 24.07 15.44
CA GLU A 2 0.86 24.42 14.89
C GLU A 2 0.41 23.52 13.72
N MET A 3 1.32 23.17 12.80
CA MET A 3 1.03 22.26 11.68
C MET A 3 0.64 20.86 12.18
N VAL A 4 1.36 20.31 13.15
CA VAL A 4 1.06 18.98 13.70
C VAL A 4 -0.30 18.97 14.40
N ASN A 5 -0.65 20.04 15.12
CA ASN A 5 -1.96 20.18 15.72
C ASN A 5 -3.08 20.17 14.69
N LYS A 6 -2.92 20.89 13.58
CA LYS A 6 -3.90 20.90 12.48
C LYS A 6 -4.05 19.51 11.84
N VAL A 7 -2.94 18.81 11.61
CA VAL A 7 -2.95 17.44 11.07
C VAL A 7 -3.65 16.49 12.03
N HIS A 8 -3.29 16.53 13.32
CA HIS A 8 -3.91 15.70 14.35
C HIS A 8 -5.42 15.92 14.41
N SER A 9 -5.88 17.19 14.50
CA SER A 9 -7.31 17.51 14.52
C SER A 9 -8.03 16.97 13.28
N LYS A 10 -7.48 17.23 12.08
CA LYS A 10 -8.07 16.76 10.84
C LYS A 10 -8.20 15.24 10.78
N PHE A 11 -7.15 14.51 11.16
CA PHE A 11 -7.16 13.04 11.12
C PHE A 11 -8.12 12.46 12.17
N THR A 12 -8.25 13.12 13.31
CA THR A 12 -9.24 12.77 14.34
C THR A 12 -10.66 13.01 13.85
N ASP A 13 -10.93 14.13 13.18
CA ASP A 13 -12.24 14.46 12.60
C ASP A 13 -12.66 13.48 11.50
N TRP A 14 -11.70 12.92 10.77
CA TRP A 14 -11.97 11.93 9.71
C TRP A 14 -12.16 10.52 10.24
N SER A 15 -11.78 10.23 11.49
CA SER A 15 -11.90 8.88 12.06
C SER A 15 -13.36 8.43 12.19
N PRO A 16 -13.70 7.16 11.85
CA PRO A 16 -12.83 6.13 11.30
C PRO A 16 -12.58 6.29 9.79
N ALA A 17 -11.32 6.22 9.37
CA ALA A 17 -10.90 6.43 7.98
C ALA A 17 -9.87 5.39 7.51
N THR A 18 -9.74 5.26 6.18
CA THR A 18 -8.60 4.58 5.57
C THR A 18 -7.64 5.62 4.99
N PHE A 19 -6.46 5.73 5.57
CA PHE A 19 -5.40 6.63 5.11
C PHE A 19 -4.59 5.93 4.01
N ILE A 20 -4.51 6.57 2.84
CA ILE A 20 -3.86 6.01 1.67
C ILE A 20 -2.82 7.01 1.16
N GLY A 21 -1.61 6.55 0.97
CA GLY A 21 -0.54 7.28 0.29
C GLY A 21 0.12 6.42 -0.78
N TYR A 22 1.18 6.93 -1.39
CA TYR A 22 2.00 6.20 -2.36
C TYR A 22 3.38 5.94 -1.77
N ASN A 23 3.70 4.69 -1.47
CA ASN A 23 4.92 4.27 -0.75
C ASN A 23 5.06 4.98 0.63
N SER A 24 3.91 5.33 1.23
CA SER A 24 3.82 6.16 2.42
C SER A 24 4.13 5.39 3.71
N LEU A 25 3.92 4.08 3.74
CA LEU A 25 4.12 3.26 4.95
C LEU A 25 5.56 3.25 5.44
N PHE A 26 6.53 3.39 4.54
CA PHE A 26 7.95 3.37 4.85
C PHE A 26 8.57 4.74 5.11
N PHE A 27 7.92 5.82 4.69
CA PHE A 27 8.45 7.17 4.85
C PHE A 27 7.48 8.11 5.57
N ASP A 28 6.36 8.45 4.94
CA ASP A 28 5.42 9.46 5.47
C ASP A 28 4.85 9.07 6.82
N GLU A 29 4.47 7.80 7.00
CA GLU A 29 3.97 7.28 8.27
C GLU A 29 5.02 7.32 9.39
N VAL A 30 6.28 7.09 9.08
CA VAL A 30 7.38 7.17 10.05
C VAL A 30 7.57 8.62 10.51
N VAL A 31 7.60 9.56 9.56
CA VAL A 31 7.71 11.00 9.85
C VAL A 31 6.50 11.50 10.64
N LEU A 32 5.29 11.09 10.24
CA LEU A 32 4.06 11.46 10.95
C LEU A 32 4.07 10.97 12.39
N ARG A 33 4.40 9.70 12.63
CA ARG A 33 4.50 9.11 13.97
C ARG A 33 5.49 9.85 14.85
N GLN A 34 6.67 10.13 14.31
CA GLN A 34 7.70 10.88 15.03
C GLN A 34 7.21 12.29 15.39
N SER A 35 6.55 12.97 14.46
CA SER A 35 6.01 14.31 14.66
C SER A 35 4.88 14.34 15.71
N LEU A 36 3.97 13.35 15.67
CA LEU A 36 2.90 13.19 16.66
C LEU A 36 3.48 12.90 18.06
N TYR A 37 4.43 11.95 18.13
CA TYR A 37 5.10 11.60 19.39
C TYR A 37 5.79 12.80 20.03
N GLN A 38 6.58 13.56 19.26
CA GLN A 38 7.26 14.78 19.73
C GLN A 38 6.28 15.88 20.15
N SER A 39 5.05 15.84 19.64
CA SER A 39 3.97 16.79 19.98
C SER A 39 3.05 16.26 21.08
N LEU A 40 3.40 15.15 21.75
CA LEU A 40 2.64 14.49 22.82
C LEU A 40 1.24 14.00 22.38
N TYR A 41 1.08 13.66 21.11
CA TYR A 41 -0.10 13.00 20.58
C TYR A 41 0.14 11.49 20.41
N ASP A 42 -0.96 10.71 20.24
CA ASP A 42 -0.88 9.30 19.89
C ASP A 42 -0.17 9.13 18.54
N PRO A 43 1.03 8.50 18.50
CA PRO A 43 1.77 8.30 17.27
C PRO A 43 1.11 7.30 16.32
N TYR A 44 0.12 6.54 16.78
CA TYR A 44 -0.56 5.51 16.01
C TYR A 44 -1.95 5.92 15.52
N LEU A 45 -2.24 7.22 15.48
CA LEU A 45 -3.52 7.79 15.08
C LEU A 45 -4.10 7.19 13.79
N THR A 46 -3.25 6.89 12.79
CA THR A 46 -3.67 6.35 11.49
C THR A 46 -4.06 4.87 11.51
N ASN A 47 -3.82 4.14 12.62
CA ASN A 47 -4.15 2.71 12.75
C ASN A 47 -4.77 2.34 14.12
N THR A 48 -5.19 3.32 14.89
CA THR A 48 -6.03 3.19 16.09
C THR A 48 -7.44 3.69 15.79
N ASN A 49 -8.38 3.57 16.73
CA ASN A 49 -9.75 4.09 16.61
C ASN A 49 -10.49 3.66 15.33
N ASN A 50 -10.33 2.40 14.92
CA ASN A 50 -10.84 1.83 13.68
C ASN A 50 -10.29 2.48 12.39
N ASN A 51 -9.26 3.29 12.50
CA ASN A 51 -8.52 3.77 11.34
C ASN A 51 -7.69 2.63 10.72
N ARG A 52 -7.45 2.75 9.42
CA ARG A 52 -6.67 1.78 8.63
C ARG A 52 -5.69 2.52 7.74
N ARG A 53 -4.68 1.79 7.31
CA ARG A 53 -3.69 2.27 6.35
C ARG A 53 -3.63 1.33 5.16
N ALA A 54 -3.61 1.91 3.98
CA ALA A 54 -3.31 1.21 2.74
C ALA A 54 -2.22 1.96 1.98
N ASP A 55 -1.47 1.24 1.15
CA ASP A 55 -0.44 1.85 0.32
C ASP A 55 -0.75 1.58 -1.15
N LEU A 56 -1.00 2.67 -1.89
CA LEU A 56 -1.33 2.58 -3.30
C LEU A 56 -0.18 1.98 -4.12
N TYR A 57 1.08 2.12 -3.68
CA TYR A 57 2.20 1.46 -4.32
C TYR A 57 2.03 -0.07 -4.35
N HIS A 58 1.63 -0.69 -3.23
CA HIS A 58 1.41 -2.13 -3.18
C HIS A 58 0.20 -2.58 -4.00
N ILE A 59 -0.88 -1.79 -3.96
CA ILE A 59 -2.06 -2.01 -4.82
C ILE A 59 -1.64 -1.94 -6.29
N MET A 60 -0.82 -0.96 -6.65
CA MET A 60 -0.28 -0.75 -7.99
C MET A 60 0.58 -1.93 -8.45
N CYS A 61 1.48 -2.43 -7.60
CA CYS A 61 2.32 -3.60 -7.88
C CYS A 61 1.47 -4.85 -8.20
N ALA A 62 0.38 -5.05 -7.49
CA ALA A 62 -0.51 -6.18 -7.71
C ALA A 62 -1.35 -6.00 -9.00
N ILE A 63 -2.01 -4.86 -9.19
CA ILE A 63 -2.91 -4.66 -10.33
C ILE A 63 -2.18 -4.62 -11.66
N ALA A 64 -0.97 -4.07 -11.70
CA ALA A 64 -0.16 -4.02 -12.93
C ALA A 64 0.15 -5.42 -13.48
N LYS A 65 0.22 -6.43 -12.62
CA LYS A 65 0.43 -7.83 -13.02
C LYS A 65 -0.86 -8.58 -13.27
N LEU A 66 -1.88 -8.37 -12.42
CA LEU A 66 -3.15 -9.11 -12.52
C LEU A 66 -4.04 -8.56 -13.64
N ARG A 67 -4.02 -7.26 -13.86
CA ARG A 67 -4.88 -6.55 -14.83
C ARG A 67 -4.11 -5.43 -15.53
N PRO A 68 -3.13 -5.76 -16.38
CA PRO A 68 -2.22 -4.77 -17.00
C PRO A 68 -2.94 -3.75 -17.89
N SER A 69 -4.19 -4.02 -18.30
CA SER A 69 -5.02 -3.08 -19.05
C SER A 69 -5.60 -1.94 -18.21
N VAL A 70 -5.60 -2.06 -16.86
CA VAL A 70 -6.20 -1.07 -15.96
C VAL A 70 -5.31 0.17 -15.81
N VAL A 71 -4.01 -0.06 -15.58
CA VAL A 71 -3.02 1.01 -15.40
C VAL A 71 -1.80 0.71 -16.25
N LYS A 72 -1.38 1.69 -17.03
CA LYS A 72 -0.17 1.60 -17.84
C LYS A 72 1.06 1.91 -16.98
N LEU A 73 2.07 1.05 -17.07
CA LEU A 73 3.37 1.35 -16.46
C LEU A 73 4.11 2.41 -17.29
N GLY A 74 4.75 3.34 -16.59
CA GLY A 74 5.62 4.29 -17.22
C GLY A 74 7.03 3.75 -17.39
N LEU A 75 7.78 4.31 -18.33
CA LEU A 75 9.18 3.96 -18.56
C LEU A 75 10.09 4.93 -17.81
N ASN A 76 11.10 4.39 -17.16
CA ASN A 76 12.19 5.20 -16.63
C ASN A 76 13.04 5.72 -17.80
N PRO A 77 13.17 7.04 -18.01
CA PRO A 77 13.84 7.60 -19.16
C PRO A 77 15.36 7.30 -19.23
N LYS A 78 15.96 6.92 -18.09
CA LYS A 78 17.39 6.59 -18.04
C LYS A 78 17.68 5.14 -18.37
N THR A 79 16.76 4.24 -18.06
CA THR A 79 16.97 2.78 -18.18
C THR A 79 16.08 2.14 -19.22
N GLU A 80 15.10 2.89 -19.76
CA GLU A 80 14.06 2.42 -20.68
C GLU A 80 13.24 1.22 -20.16
N LYS A 81 13.30 0.99 -18.85
CA LYS A 81 12.56 -0.11 -18.19
C LYS A 81 11.30 0.40 -17.53
N GLU A 82 10.30 -0.47 -17.47
CA GLU A 82 9.07 -0.22 -16.72
C GLU A 82 9.36 0.11 -15.25
N SER A 83 8.58 1.00 -14.70
CA SER A 83 8.77 1.50 -13.34
C SER A 83 7.42 1.73 -12.66
N TYR A 84 7.39 1.43 -11.36
CA TYR A 84 6.26 1.76 -10.47
C TYR A 84 6.39 3.15 -9.83
N LYS A 85 7.35 3.99 -10.25
CA LYS A 85 7.46 5.34 -9.72
C LYS A 85 6.26 6.19 -10.12
N LEU A 86 5.73 6.94 -9.16
CA LEU A 86 4.50 7.73 -9.31
C LEU A 86 4.60 8.71 -10.50
N GLU A 87 5.73 9.39 -10.65
CA GLU A 87 5.99 10.32 -11.75
C GLU A 87 5.80 9.70 -13.15
N TYR A 88 6.30 8.47 -13.35
CA TYR A 88 6.17 7.77 -14.63
C TYR A 88 4.78 7.20 -14.85
N LEU A 89 4.15 6.74 -13.76
CA LEU A 89 2.76 6.26 -13.81
C LEU A 89 1.80 7.40 -14.14
N ALA A 90 1.97 8.59 -13.55
CA ALA A 90 1.15 9.75 -13.82
C ALA A 90 1.20 10.12 -15.30
N ILE A 91 2.41 10.22 -15.88
CA ILE A 91 2.61 10.50 -17.30
C ILE A 91 1.94 9.44 -18.18
N ALA A 92 2.20 8.15 -17.93
CA ALA A 92 1.71 7.06 -18.76
C ALA A 92 0.16 6.92 -18.75
N ASN A 93 -0.48 7.43 -17.69
CA ASN A 93 -1.94 7.36 -17.52
C ASN A 93 -2.64 8.72 -17.69
N ASN A 94 -1.95 9.74 -18.20
CA ASN A 94 -2.46 11.10 -18.41
C ASN A 94 -3.03 11.72 -17.11
N VAL A 95 -2.43 11.40 -15.97
CA VAL A 95 -2.74 12.02 -14.69
C VAL A 95 -1.93 13.29 -14.54
N GLU A 96 -2.60 14.40 -14.23
CA GLU A 96 -1.93 15.69 -14.06
C GLU A 96 -0.99 15.66 -12.85
N GLN A 97 0.29 15.92 -13.11
CA GLN A 97 1.31 16.12 -12.09
C GLN A 97 2.14 17.34 -12.51
N LYS A 98 1.83 18.51 -11.93
CA LYS A 98 2.43 19.78 -12.35
C LYS A 98 3.94 19.84 -12.12
N GLN A 99 4.39 19.26 -11.00
CA GLN A 99 5.80 19.22 -10.63
C GLN A 99 6.07 17.98 -9.79
N ALA A 100 6.85 17.03 -10.32
CA ALA A 100 7.28 15.86 -9.56
C ALA A 100 8.09 16.28 -8.32
N HIS A 101 7.93 15.54 -7.21
CA HIS A 101 8.53 15.83 -5.91
C HIS A 101 8.01 17.10 -5.21
N ASP A 102 6.99 17.76 -5.76
CA ASP A 102 6.17 18.68 -4.98
C ASP A 102 5.07 17.88 -4.25
N ALA A 103 4.98 18.00 -2.93
CA ALA A 103 4.12 17.17 -2.09
C ALA A 103 2.63 17.23 -2.51
N ILE A 104 2.13 18.40 -2.91
CA ILE A 104 0.74 18.57 -3.35
C ILE A 104 0.53 17.89 -4.71
N SER A 105 1.48 18.04 -5.62
CA SER A 105 1.45 17.42 -6.94
C SER A 105 1.46 15.90 -6.85
N ASP A 106 2.25 15.33 -5.94
CA ASP A 106 2.32 13.89 -5.70
C ASP A 106 1.01 13.36 -5.09
N VAL A 107 0.34 14.13 -4.22
CA VAL A 107 -0.98 13.80 -3.70
C VAL A 107 -2.01 13.75 -4.83
N TYR A 108 -2.05 14.74 -5.73
CA TYR A 108 -2.98 14.71 -6.87
C TYR A 108 -2.71 13.55 -7.83
N ALA A 109 -1.45 13.24 -8.10
CA ALA A 109 -1.07 12.08 -8.90
C ALA A 109 -1.52 10.77 -8.24
N THR A 110 -1.32 10.64 -6.93
CA THR A 110 -1.80 9.48 -6.13
C THR A 110 -3.32 9.32 -6.24
N ILE A 111 -4.07 10.39 -6.05
CA ILE A 111 -5.54 10.39 -6.19
C ILE A 111 -5.95 10.01 -7.61
N GLY A 112 -5.27 10.54 -8.63
CA GLY A 112 -5.55 10.23 -10.03
C GLY A 112 -5.38 8.74 -10.36
N ILE A 113 -4.27 8.14 -9.95
CA ILE A 113 -4.03 6.70 -10.12
C ILE A 113 -5.05 5.86 -9.34
N ALA A 114 -5.36 6.23 -8.09
CA ALA A 114 -6.36 5.56 -7.28
C ALA A 114 -7.75 5.56 -7.94
N LYS A 115 -8.17 6.70 -8.50
CA LYS A 115 -9.43 6.82 -9.26
C LYS A 115 -9.47 5.89 -10.46
N ILE A 116 -8.41 5.85 -11.27
CA ILE A 116 -8.32 4.95 -12.43
C ILE A 116 -8.51 3.49 -12.01
N ILE A 117 -7.83 3.05 -10.95
CA ILE A 117 -7.95 1.69 -10.44
C ILE A 117 -9.38 1.43 -9.95
N LYS A 118 -9.94 2.34 -9.15
CA LYS A 118 -11.29 2.22 -8.63
C LYS A 118 -12.35 2.18 -9.73
N GLU A 119 -12.23 2.99 -10.76
CA GLU A 119 -13.20 3.05 -11.87
C GLU A 119 -13.13 1.82 -12.77
N LYS A 120 -11.93 1.32 -13.07
CA LYS A 120 -11.73 0.23 -14.03
C LYS A 120 -11.67 -1.17 -13.41
N ALA A 121 -11.45 -1.27 -12.09
CA ALA A 121 -11.30 -2.52 -11.36
C ALA A 121 -11.82 -2.36 -9.91
N ASN A 122 -13.09 -1.95 -9.75
CA ASN A 122 -13.67 -1.66 -8.45
C ASN A 122 -13.65 -2.87 -7.51
N ASP A 123 -13.92 -4.07 -8.02
CA ASP A 123 -13.85 -5.32 -7.27
C ASP A 123 -12.47 -5.55 -6.65
N PHE A 124 -11.40 -5.32 -7.43
CA PHE A 124 -10.04 -5.43 -6.95
C PHE A 124 -9.69 -4.33 -5.94
N TRP A 125 -10.11 -3.08 -6.20
CA TRP A 125 -9.93 -1.98 -5.28
C TRP A 125 -10.57 -2.27 -3.93
N ASP A 126 -11.85 -2.66 -3.93
CA ASP A 126 -12.61 -2.94 -2.71
C ASP A 126 -12.01 -4.12 -1.93
N HIS A 127 -11.52 -5.16 -2.63
CA HIS A 127 -10.77 -6.25 -2.01
C HIS A 127 -9.51 -5.75 -1.31
N CYS A 128 -8.67 -4.96 -1.97
CA CYS A 128 -7.45 -4.41 -1.38
C CYS A 128 -7.73 -3.53 -0.14
N ILE A 129 -8.75 -2.69 -0.22
CA ILE A 129 -9.17 -1.85 0.91
C ILE A 129 -9.73 -2.70 2.05
N ASN A 130 -10.49 -3.76 1.75
CA ASN A 130 -11.02 -4.65 2.76
C ASN A 130 -9.91 -5.38 3.53
N ILE A 131 -8.93 -5.97 2.84
CA ILE A 131 -7.81 -6.68 3.47
C ILE A 131 -6.77 -5.75 4.10
N SER A 132 -6.87 -4.44 3.92
CA SER A 132 -6.06 -3.47 4.68
C SER A 132 -6.42 -3.44 6.17
N ASN A 133 -7.59 -3.96 6.54
CA ASN A 133 -7.96 -4.22 7.92
C ASN A 133 -7.28 -5.53 8.39
N PRO A 134 -6.48 -5.51 9.46
CA PRO A 134 -5.78 -6.69 9.94
C PRO A 134 -6.70 -7.89 10.26
N ASN A 135 -7.88 -7.63 10.83
CA ASN A 135 -8.82 -8.70 11.17
C ASN A 135 -9.41 -9.35 9.91
N ASN A 136 -9.75 -8.53 8.90
CA ASN A 136 -10.25 -9.04 7.63
C ASN A 136 -9.16 -9.81 6.88
N PHE A 137 -7.91 -9.38 6.99
CA PHE A 137 -6.78 -10.07 6.39
C PHE A 137 -6.55 -11.44 7.05
N LEU A 138 -6.60 -11.53 8.39
CA LEU A 138 -6.52 -12.81 9.09
C LEU A 138 -7.66 -13.75 8.69
N SER A 139 -8.89 -13.26 8.66
CA SER A 139 -10.03 -14.06 8.18
C SER A 139 -9.87 -14.50 6.72
N TYR A 140 -9.25 -13.68 5.87
CA TYR A 140 -8.92 -14.06 4.50
C TYR A 140 -7.88 -15.18 4.46
N LEU A 141 -6.85 -15.14 5.31
CA LEU A 141 -5.83 -16.19 5.39
C LEU A 141 -6.42 -17.52 5.89
N ASP A 142 -7.38 -17.49 6.81
CA ASP A 142 -8.07 -18.70 7.32
C ASP A 142 -8.92 -19.40 6.24
N LEU A 143 -9.32 -18.66 5.19
CA LEU A 143 -10.13 -19.19 4.09
C LEU A 143 -9.32 -19.66 2.88
N HIS A 144 -8.01 -19.38 2.85
CA HIS A 144 -7.18 -19.62 1.67
C HIS A 144 -5.85 -20.29 2.04
N ASP A 145 -5.65 -21.51 1.60
CA ASP A 145 -4.41 -22.27 1.82
C ASP A 145 -3.19 -21.61 1.17
N VAL A 146 -3.42 -20.92 0.05
CA VAL A 146 -2.38 -20.23 -0.71
C VAL A 146 -2.80 -18.79 -1.01
N VAL A 147 -1.91 -17.87 -0.70
CA VAL A 147 -2.03 -16.45 -1.05
C VAL A 147 -0.83 -16.03 -1.91
N PHE A 148 -0.99 -14.96 -2.67
CA PHE A 148 0.07 -14.48 -3.55
C PHE A 148 0.63 -13.17 -3.04
N LYS A 149 1.91 -13.17 -2.70
CA LYS A 149 2.65 -11.94 -2.42
C LYS A 149 2.88 -11.19 -3.73
N ALA A 150 2.40 -9.95 -3.79
CA ALA A 150 2.64 -9.08 -4.94
C ALA A 150 4.14 -8.73 -5.09
N PRO A 151 4.64 -8.61 -6.32
CA PRO A 151 6.02 -8.22 -6.57
C PRO A 151 6.26 -6.77 -6.16
N SER A 152 7.45 -6.47 -5.66
CA SER A 152 7.89 -5.11 -5.36
C SER A 152 8.61 -4.42 -6.53
N HIS A 153 8.76 -5.10 -7.67
CA HIS A 153 9.42 -4.57 -8.87
C HIS A 153 8.75 -5.13 -10.14
N PRO A 154 8.64 -4.34 -11.26
CA PRO A 154 7.99 -4.79 -12.49
C PRO A 154 8.55 -6.08 -13.09
N SER A 155 9.85 -6.32 -12.93
CA SER A 155 10.51 -7.54 -13.44
C SER A 155 10.25 -8.80 -12.63
N HIS A 156 9.69 -8.68 -11.41
CA HIS A 156 9.40 -9.82 -10.56
C HIS A 156 7.97 -10.34 -10.79
N ASN A 157 7.74 -11.60 -10.44
CA ASN A 157 6.43 -12.24 -10.47
C ASN A 157 5.83 -12.33 -9.07
N PHE A 158 4.57 -12.76 -8.99
CA PHE A 158 3.95 -13.14 -7.73
C PHE A 158 4.68 -14.34 -7.11
N SER A 159 4.81 -14.34 -5.79
CA SER A 159 5.28 -15.50 -5.03
C SER A 159 4.09 -16.15 -4.33
N PRO A 160 3.80 -17.43 -4.59
CA PRO A 160 2.80 -18.18 -3.85
C PRO A 160 3.31 -18.41 -2.43
N MET A 161 2.47 -18.11 -1.44
CA MET A 161 2.79 -18.18 -0.02
C MET A 161 1.72 -18.99 0.70
N SER A 162 2.12 -19.84 1.64
CA SER A 162 1.20 -20.48 2.58
C SER A 162 1.33 -19.82 3.95
N PHE A 163 0.21 -19.47 4.55
CA PHE A 163 0.19 -18.96 5.92
C PHE A 163 0.52 -20.07 6.89
N MET A 164 1.45 -19.83 7.80
CA MET A 164 1.90 -20.83 8.78
C MET A 164 1.33 -20.55 10.16
N THR A 165 1.57 -19.35 10.68
CA THR A 165 1.15 -18.97 12.02
C THR A 165 1.30 -17.48 12.25
N ALA A 166 0.59 -16.96 13.25
CA ALA A 166 0.85 -15.65 13.84
C ALA A 166 1.76 -15.80 15.06
N ASN A 167 2.62 -14.80 15.29
CA ASN A 167 3.44 -14.75 16.49
C ASN A 167 2.53 -14.64 17.74
N PRO A 168 2.61 -15.57 18.73
CA PRO A 168 1.74 -15.55 19.92
C PRO A 168 1.88 -14.26 20.76
N GLU A 169 3.07 -13.68 20.81
CA GLU A 169 3.34 -12.45 21.58
C GLU A 169 3.03 -11.18 20.78
N ARG A 170 2.99 -11.28 19.47
CA ARG A 170 2.80 -10.17 18.52
C ARG A 170 1.88 -10.58 17.39
N SER A 171 0.60 -10.64 17.65
CA SER A 171 -0.42 -11.17 16.73
C SER A 171 -0.46 -10.54 15.33
N LYS A 172 0.21 -9.40 15.12
CA LYS A 172 0.36 -8.74 13.81
C LYS A 172 1.60 -9.20 13.04
N GLU A 173 2.49 -9.98 13.65
CA GLU A 173 3.63 -10.61 12.98
C GLU A 173 3.20 -11.99 12.48
N LEU A 174 3.13 -12.12 11.16
CA LEU A 174 2.65 -13.33 10.49
C LEU A 174 3.81 -14.05 9.81
N SER A 175 3.85 -15.36 9.92
CA SER A 175 4.84 -16.20 9.25
C SER A 175 4.22 -16.89 8.05
N PHE A 176 4.94 -16.85 6.92
CA PHE A 176 4.53 -17.50 5.68
C PHE A 176 5.66 -18.37 5.16
N PHE A 177 5.28 -19.47 4.52
CA PHE A 177 6.20 -20.29 3.75
C PHE A 177 6.10 -19.90 2.26
N ASP A 178 7.24 -19.65 1.63
CA ASP A 178 7.31 -19.38 0.18
C ASP A 178 7.32 -20.71 -0.58
N LEU A 179 6.24 -20.98 -1.32
CA LEU A 179 6.03 -22.23 -2.03
C LEU A 179 6.90 -22.37 -3.30
N ASN A 180 7.70 -21.37 -3.64
CA ASN A 180 8.74 -21.52 -4.68
C ASN A 180 9.94 -22.36 -4.18
N TYR A 181 10.06 -22.59 -2.88
CA TYR A 181 11.11 -23.43 -2.30
C TYR A 181 10.66 -24.88 -2.17
N ASP A 182 11.55 -25.80 -2.53
CA ASP A 182 11.34 -27.24 -2.40
C ASP A 182 11.50 -27.64 -0.94
N LEU A 183 10.42 -28.09 -0.31
CA LEU A 183 10.40 -28.55 1.07
C LEU A 183 11.30 -29.76 1.33
N GLU A 184 11.56 -30.60 0.32
CA GLU A 184 12.39 -31.79 0.50
C GLU A 184 13.86 -31.47 0.77
N LYS A 185 14.31 -30.28 0.40
CA LYS A 185 15.67 -29.81 0.70
C LYS A 185 15.89 -29.41 2.16
N TYR A 186 14.83 -29.35 2.97
CA TYR A 186 14.86 -28.93 4.36
C TYR A 186 14.45 -30.05 5.34
N LYS A 187 14.26 -31.25 4.82
CA LYS A 187 14.13 -32.47 5.62
C LYS A 187 15.52 -33.03 5.91
#